data_1562095a3be2a74103ccfbb8ee94a1f9
#
_entry.id   1562095a3be2a74103ccfbb8ee94a1f9
#
_cell.length_a   1.000
_cell.length_b   1.000
_cell.length_c   1.000
_cell.angle_alpha   90.00
_cell.angle_beta   90.00
_cell.angle_gamma   90.00
#
_symmetry.space_group_name_H-M   'P 1'
#
loop_
_entity.id
_entity.type
_entity.pdbx_description
1 polymer ?
#
loop_
_entity_poly.entity_id
_entity_poly.type
_entity_poly.pdbx_seq_one_letter_code
_entity_poly.pdbx_strand_id
1 'polypeptide(L)'
;EISACLVGSEMCIRDRIYYPARKLPLLKARYPERFELEAWYRQTLLRLIDVCRFVSSKHTREYVRSCLPQGCGHIIDELLHAHFEDHNKTLYYGQIVGSIIANDRADAFIIRLCELIKRLAVDKLHIIGDLFDRGPRPDLILDRLMTHHNVDFQWGNHDVVWMGAAAGSALCCCTVLKTTLAYHNHGMIEDFYGINLRHLLRMAEQYYGNEDLTIWMPHTDATRGPYTDGMLHRCAVMHKAITILMLKLECEVIDLSLIHI
;
A
#
# COMPACT_ATOMS: atom_id res chain seq x y z
N GLU A 1 -15.31 9.17 -17.64
CA GLU A 1 -14.78 8.86 -19.02
C GLU A 1 -13.45 8.11 -18.99
N ILE A 2 -12.61 8.26 -17.94
CA ILE A 2 -11.37 7.46 -17.78
C ILE A 2 -11.68 5.99 -17.54
N SER A 3 -12.86 5.66 -17.02
CA SER A 3 -13.31 4.29 -16.72
C SER A 3 -13.78 3.51 -17.96
N ALA A 4 -14.23 4.19 -19.01
CA ALA A 4 -14.87 3.55 -20.17
C ALA A 4 -13.90 3.04 -21.25
N CYS A 5 -12.61 3.44 -21.23
CA CYS A 5 -11.58 2.94 -22.15
C CYS A 5 -10.98 1.57 -21.76
N LEU A 6 -11.63 0.80 -20.87
CA LEU A 6 -10.94 -0.20 -20.04
C LEU A 6 -11.50 -1.61 -20.14
N VAL A 7 -12.43 -1.89 -21.03
CA VAL A 7 -12.98 -3.23 -21.24
C VAL A 7 -12.49 -3.80 -22.56
N GLY A 8 -11.30 -4.35 -22.53
CA GLY A 8 -10.71 -5.10 -23.64
C GLY A 8 -9.30 -5.54 -23.28
N SER A 9 -9.12 -6.80 -22.97
CA SER A 9 -7.94 -7.71 -22.95
C SER A 9 -6.50 -7.15 -22.80
N GLU A 10 -6.25 -5.87 -22.73
CA GLU A 10 -4.95 -5.26 -22.51
C GLU A 10 -4.88 -4.57 -21.15
N MET A 11 -3.84 -4.85 -20.38
CA MET A 11 -3.58 -4.29 -19.05
C MET A 11 -3.93 -2.81 -19.00
N CYS A 12 -4.91 -2.49 -18.16
CA CYS A 12 -5.46 -1.17 -17.96
C CYS A 12 -4.37 -0.09 -17.83
N ILE A 13 -4.54 1.06 -18.49
CA ILE A 13 -3.66 2.24 -18.34
C ILE A 13 -3.48 2.57 -16.85
N ARG A 14 -4.53 2.42 -16.05
CA ARG A 14 -4.49 2.57 -14.60
C ARG A 14 -3.41 1.71 -13.95
N ASP A 15 -3.32 0.43 -14.27
CA ASP A 15 -2.32 -0.49 -13.70
C ASP A 15 -0.89 -0.12 -14.10
N ARG A 16 -0.71 0.44 -15.30
CA ARG A 16 0.58 0.96 -15.76
C ARG A 16 1.02 2.18 -14.97
N ILE A 17 0.10 3.10 -14.68
CA ILE A 17 0.38 4.32 -13.90
C ILE A 17 0.69 3.99 -12.44
N TYR A 18 -0.06 3.07 -11.82
CA TYR A 18 0.12 2.75 -10.40
C TYR A 18 1.35 1.90 -10.11
N TYR A 19 1.72 0.97 -11.02
CA TYR A 19 2.83 0.03 -10.82
C TYR A 19 3.80 -0.02 -12.02
N PRO A 20 4.34 1.12 -12.48
CA PRO A 20 5.09 1.17 -13.73
C PRO A 20 6.34 0.27 -13.70
N ALA A 21 7.14 0.33 -12.66
CA ALA A 21 8.36 -0.47 -12.53
C ALA A 21 8.11 -1.99 -12.58
N ARG A 22 7.00 -2.45 -12.02
CA ARG A 22 6.61 -3.88 -12.04
C ARG A 22 6.03 -4.32 -13.38
N LYS A 23 5.30 -3.42 -14.05
CA LYS A 23 4.55 -3.75 -15.28
C LYS A 23 5.37 -3.59 -16.55
N LEU A 24 6.33 -2.64 -16.58
CA LEU A 24 7.18 -2.40 -17.74
C LEU A 24 7.90 -3.65 -18.27
N PRO A 25 8.57 -4.49 -17.45
CA PRO A 25 9.22 -5.69 -17.94
C PRO A 25 8.24 -6.68 -18.61
N LEU A 26 7.03 -6.83 -18.04
CA LEU A 26 6.00 -7.72 -18.56
C LEU A 26 5.42 -7.21 -19.89
N LEU A 27 5.34 -5.89 -20.06
CA LEU A 27 4.87 -5.26 -21.30
C LEU A 27 5.92 -5.37 -22.39
N LYS A 28 7.19 -5.13 -22.07
CA LYS A 28 8.32 -5.26 -23.00
C LYS A 28 8.45 -6.67 -23.57
N ALA A 29 8.22 -7.69 -22.76
CA ALA A 29 8.26 -9.09 -23.21
C ALA A 29 7.25 -9.41 -24.31
N ARG A 30 6.24 -8.56 -24.55
CA ARG A 30 5.26 -8.71 -25.63
C ARG A 30 5.75 -8.18 -27.00
N TYR A 31 6.82 -7.38 -26.98
CA TYR A 31 7.38 -6.72 -28.16
C TYR A 31 8.85 -7.14 -28.32
N PRO A 32 9.12 -8.35 -28.83
CA PRO A 32 10.47 -8.89 -28.98
C PRO A 32 11.28 -8.14 -30.03
N GLU A 33 10.60 -7.61 -31.05
CA GLU A 33 11.24 -6.84 -32.11
C GLU A 33 11.50 -5.40 -31.70
N ARG A 34 12.73 -4.94 -31.92
CA ARG A 34 13.16 -3.59 -31.51
C ARG A 34 12.28 -2.47 -32.12
N PHE A 35 11.88 -2.61 -33.37
CA PHE A 35 11.05 -1.64 -34.05
C PHE A 35 9.65 -1.53 -33.41
N GLU A 36 9.03 -2.67 -33.06
CA GLU A 36 7.73 -2.71 -32.40
C GLU A 36 7.81 -2.11 -30.99
N LEU A 37 8.89 -2.40 -30.27
CA LEU A 37 9.14 -1.86 -28.94
C LEU A 37 9.32 -0.33 -28.98
N GLU A 38 10.06 0.21 -29.94
CA GLU A 38 10.25 1.66 -30.13
C GLU A 38 8.92 2.35 -30.49
N ALA A 39 8.10 1.74 -31.34
CA ALA A 39 6.76 2.23 -31.67
C ALA A 39 5.84 2.23 -30.43
N TRP A 40 5.89 1.17 -29.64
CA TRP A 40 5.15 1.06 -28.40
C TRP A 40 5.59 2.11 -27.37
N TYR A 41 6.89 2.34 -27.19
CA TYR A 41 7.41 3.39 -26.32
C TYR A 41 6.91 4.77 -26.73
N ARG A 42 7.00 5.08 -28.02
CA ARG A 42 6.53 6.36 -28.58
C ARG A 42 5.06 6.58 -28.27
N GLN A 43 4.21 5.61 -28.54
CA GLN A 43 2.78 5.69 -28.26
C GLN A 43 2.48 5.80 -26.77
N THR A 44 3.20 5.05 -25.94
CA THR A 44 3.01 5.07 -24.48
C THR A 44 3.41 6.42 -23.90
N LEU A 45 4.56 6.98 -24.28
CA LEU A 45 5.02 8.27 -23.83
C LEU A 45 4.06 9.40 -24.23
N LEU A 46 3.59 9.44 -25.47
CA LEU A 46 2.62 10.44 -25.91
C LEU A 46 1.33 10.37 -25.11
N ARG A 47 0.78 9.17 -24.92
CA ARG A 47 -0.44 8.99 -24.10
C ARG A 47 -0.25 9.40 -22.65
N LEU A 48 0.90 9.11 -22.04
CA LEU A 48 1.19 9.54 -20.67
C LEU A 48 1.36 11.05 -20.56
N ILE A 49 1.95 11.69 -21.56
CA ILE A 49 2.05 13.16 -21.64
C ILE A 49 0.65 13.77 -21.70
N ASP A 50 -0.26 13.23 -22.50
CA ASP A 50 -1.63 13.73 -22.61
C ASP A 50 -2.40 13.56 -21.29
N VAL A 51 -2.27 12.41 -20.63
CA VAL A 51 -2.84 12.19 -19.29
C VAL A 51 -2.24 13.18 -18.29
N CYS A 52 -0.92 13.39 -18.34
CA CYS A 52 -0.25 14.33 -17.44
C CYS A 52 -0.73 15.77 -17.66
N ARG A 53 -0.94 16.20 -18.91
CA ARG A 53 -1.55 17.50 -19.23
C ARG A 53 -2.94 17.64 -18.66
N PHE A 54 -3.77 16.61 -18.83
CA PHE A 54 -5.13 16.61 -18.32
C PHE A 54 -5.16 16.78 -16.80
N VAL A 55 -4.33 16.03 -16.05
CA VAL A 55 -4.28 16.18 -14.58
C VAL A 55 -3.65 17.52 -14.16
N SER A 56 -2.64 18.00 -14.88
CA SER A 56 -2.00 19.30 -14.60
C SER A 56 -2.93 20.49 -14.81
N SER A 57 -3.92 20.40 -15.68
CA SER A 57 -4.87 21.50 -15.98
C SER A 57 -5.72 21.90 -14.76
N LYS A 58 -5.78 21.06 -13.74
CA LYS A 58 -6.51 21.32 -12.48
C LYS A 58 -5.70 22.13 -11.46
N HIS A 59 -4.42 22.36 -11.75
CA HIS A 59 -3.47 22.96 -10.81
C HIS A 59 -2.87 24.25 -11.35
N THR A 60 -2.35 25.09 -10.48
CA THR A 60 -1.56 26.25 -10.89
C THR A 60 -0.24 25.78 -11.49
N ARG A 61 0.29 26.56 -12.43
CA ARG A 61 1.58 26.27 -13.08
C ARG A 61 2.73 26.17 -12.08
N GLU A 62 2.71 26.99 -11.05
CA GLU A 62 3.70 26.97 -9.98
C GLU A 62 3.67 25.65 -9.19
N TYR A 63 2.46 25.18 -8.83
CA TYR A 63 2.31 23.90 -8.17
C TYR A 63 2.79 22.72 -9.03
N VAL A 64 2.42 22.69 -10.32
CA VAL A 64 2.91 21.65 -11.25
C VAL A 64 4.43 21.65 -11.31
N ARG A 65 5.07 22.82 -11.39
CA ARG A 65 6.53 22.95 -11.41
C ARG A 65 7.18 22.47 -10.11
N SER A 66 6.57 22.72 -8.97
CA SER A 66 7.07 22.22 -7.68
C SER A 66 7.02 20.69 -7.56
N CYS A 67 6.15 20.05 -8.36
CA CYS A 67 5.98 18.60 -8.39
C CYS A 67 6.87 17.89 -9.40
N LEU A 68 7.56 18.64 -10.28
CA LEU A 68 8.36 18.04 -11.34
C LEU A 68 9.54 17.20 -10.80
N PRO A 69 9.80 16.03 -11.40
CA PRO A 69 10.89 15.18 -10.95
C PRO A 69 12.27 15.78 -11.27
N GLN A 70 13.23 15.58 -10.37
CA GLN A 70 14.60 16.04 -10.58
C GLN A 70 15.22 15.36 -11.82
N GLY A 71 16.06 16.11 -12.55
CA GLY A 71 16.84 15.64 -13.68
C GLY A 71 16.11 15.64 -15.03
N CYS A 72 14.77 15.45 -15.07
CA CYS A 72 14.00 15.52 -16.32
C CYS A 72 12.81 16.50 -16.25
N GLY A 73 12.67 17.24 -15.17
CA GLY A 73 11.54 18.14 -14.94
C GLY A 73 11.38 19.19 -16.02
N HIS A 74 12.49 19.79 -16.52
CA HIS A 74 12.45 20.78 -17.59
C HIS A 74 11.92 20.21 -18.91
N ILE A 75 12.27 18.96 -19.25
CA ILE A 75 11.77 18.27 -20.45
C ILE A 75 10.26 18.01 -20.32
N ILE A 76 9.85 17.59 -19.13
CA ILE A 76 8.43 17.34 -18.83
C ILE A 76 7.64 18.66 -18.89
N ASP A 77 8.13 19.73 -18.26
CA ASP A 77 7.48 21.07 -18.29
C ASP A 77 7.29 21.54 -19.73
N GLU A 78 8.30 21.37 -20.57
CA GLU A 78 8.25 21.72 -21.98
C GLU A 78 7.21 20.88 -22.75
N LEU A 79 7.21 19.56 -22.55
CA LEU A 79 6.24 18.65 -23.16
C LEU A 79 4.80 18.91 -22.69
N LEU A 80 4.59 19.34 -21.44
CA LEU A 80 3.27 19.65 -20.90
C LEU A 80 2.68 20.93 -21.52
N HIS A 81 3.51 21.91 -21.81
CA HIS A 81 3.07 23.22 -22.34
C HIS A 81 3.12 23.32 -23.86
N ALA A 82 3.36 22.21 -24.54
CA ALA A 82 3.32 22.14 -25.98
C ALA A 82 1.90 22.34 -26.51
N HIS A 83 1.69 23.40 -27.29
CA HIS A 83 0.47 23.57 -28.08
C HIS A 83 0.62 22.77 -29.37
N PHE A 84 -0.19 21.70 -29.53
CA PHE A 84 -0.14 20.81 -30.69
C PHE A 84 -0.70 21.44 -31.98
N GLU A 85 -1.27 22.64 -31.91
CA GLU A 85 -1.81 23.35 -33.06
C GLU A 85 -0.73 23.92 -34.00
N ASP A 86 0.53 24.00 -33.53
CA ASP A 86 1.68 24.41 -34.32
C ASP A 86 2.39 23.22 -34.96
N HIS A 87 2.24 23.01 -36.25
CA HIS A 87 2.88 21.92 -37.02
C HIS A 87 4.39 21.79 -36.76
N ASN A 88 5.09 22.90 -36.59
CA ASN A 88 6.54 22.92 -36.34
C ASN A 88 6.88 22.35 -34.93
N LYS A 89 6.02 22.54 -33.96
CA LYS A 89 6.23 22.03 -32.60
C LYS A 89 5.96 20.54 -32.51
N THR A 90 5.03 19.99 -33.27
CA THR A 90 4.75 18.54 -33.28
C THR A 90 5.97 17.73 -33.74
N LEU A 91 6.72 18.23 -34.76
CA LEU A 91 7.98 17.61 -35.17
C LEU A 91 9.04 17.66 -34.06
N TYR A 92 9.18 18.80 -33.39
CA TYR A 92 10.15 19.01 -32.31
C TYR A 92 9.87 18.07 -31.13
N TYR A 93 8.63 17.96 -30.70
CA TYR A 93 8.26 17.03 -29.60
C TYR A 93 8.43 15.55 -29.97
N GLY A 94 8.16 15.23 -31.26
CA GLY A 94 8.46 13.91 -31.80
C GLY A 94 9.97 13.57 -31.75
N GLN A 95 10.83 14.59 -31.95
CA GLN A 95 12.28 14.45 -31.82
C GLN A 95 12.73 14.28 -30.39
N ILE A 96 12.15 15.02 -29.42
CA ILE A 96 12.44 14.85 -28.00
C ILE A 96 12.10 13.42 -27.55
N VAL A 97 10.89 12.93 -27.85
CA VAL A 97 10.47 11.56 -27.52
C VAL A 97 11.38 10.53 -28.20
N GLY A 98 11.73 10.76 -29.48
CA GLY A 98 12.69 9.91 -30.20
C GLY A 98 14.07 9.88 -29.53
N SER A 99 14.57 11.01 -29.08
CA SER A 99 15.84 11.11 -28.35
C SER A 99 15.81 10.35 -27.01
N ILE A 100 14.70 10.44 -26.28
CA ILE A 100 14.52 9.69 -25.01
C ILE A 100 14.60 8.18 -25.27
N ILE A 101 13.98 7.69 -26.35
CA ILE A 101 13.97 6.28 -26.74
C ILE A 101 15.37 5.86 -27.21
N ALA A 102 16.01 6.63 -28.08
CA ALA A 102 17.31 6.33 -28.65
C ALA A 102 18.43 6.26 -27.58
N ASN A 103 18.29 7.02 -26.49
CA ASN A 103 19.23 7.03 -25.37
C ASN A 103 18.90 6.00 -24.26
N ASP A 104 18.00 5.05 -24.53
CA ASP A 104 17.54 3.99 -23.59
C ASP A 104 17.00 4.53 -22.25
N ARG A 105 16.40 5.72 -22.26
CA ARG A 105 15.82 6.38 -21.07
C ARG A 105 14.30 6.29 -21.00
N ALA A 106 13.66 5.58 -21.92
CA ALA A 106 12.21 5.50 -22.02
C ALA A 106 11.55 4.90 -20.77
N ASP A 107 12.12 3.82 -20.20
CA ASP A 107 11.60 3.19 -18.98
C ASP A 107 11.61 4.16 -17.79
N ALA A 108 12.75 4.80 -17.55
CA ALA A 108 12.90 5.76 -16.46
C ALA A 108 11.95 6.96 -16.65
N PHE A 109 11.80 7.44 -17.89
CA PHE A 109 10.93 8.56 -18.18
C PHE A 109 9.44 8.21 -17.98
N ILE A 110 9.01 7.02 -18.39
CA ILE A 110 7.66 6.49 -18.13
C ILE A 110 7.39 6.44 -16.64
N ILE A 111 8.33 5.89 -15.84
CA ILE A 111 8.19 5.81 -14.38
C ILE A 111 8.00 7.22 -13.79
N ARG A 112 8.83 8.19 -14.19
CA ARG A 112 8.74 9.57 -13.71
C ARG A 112 7.44 10.27 -14.10
N LEU A 113 6.95 10.07 -15.32
CA LEU A 113 5.63 10.57 -15.73
C LEU A 113 4.51 9.96 -14.91
N CYS A 114 4.55 8.65 -14.67
CA CYS A 114 3.55 7.97 -13.83
C CYS A 114 3.57 8.47 -12.38
N GLU A 115 4.74 8.72 -11.81
CA GLU A 115 4.88 9.31 -10.47
C GLU A 115 4.29 10.73 -10.42
N LEU A 116 4.57 11.56 -11.42
CA LEU A 116 4.02 12.90 -11.53
C LEU A 116 2.50 12.87 -11.67
N ILE A 117 1.97 12.02 -12.55
CA ILE A 117 0.51 11.85 -12.75
C ILE A 117 -0.15 11.46 -11.42
N LYS A 118 0.40 10.49 -10.69
CA LYS A 118 -0.14 10.10 -9.37
C LYS A 118 -0.14 11.25 -8.38
N ARG A 119 0.94 12.02 -8.35
CA ARG A 119 1.07 13.16 -7.45
C ARG A 119 0.09 14.29 -7.77
N LEU A 120 -0.14 14.57 -9.06
CA LEU A 120 -1.07 15.61 -9.51
C LEU A 120 -2.54 15.15 -9.50
N ALA A 121 -2.80 13.82 -9.61
CA ALA A 121 -4.15 13.28 -9.59
C ALA A 121 -4.76 13.23 -8.18
N VAL A 122 -3.91 13.09 -7.14
CA VAL A 122 -4.32 12.99 -5.73
C VAL A 122 -3.53 14.00 -4.92
N ASP A 123 -4.12 15.15 -4.64
CA ASP A 123 -3.51 16.21 -3.86
C ASP A 123 -3.32 15.81 -2.41
N LYS A 124 -4.33 15.23 -1.82
CA LYS A 124 -4.37 14.79 -0.43
C LYS A 124 -5.07 13.46 -0.31
N LEU A 125 -4.42 12.52 0.36
CA LEU A 125 -5.00 11.23 0.70
C LEU A 125 -5.48 11.29 2.16
N HIS A 126 -6.79 11.19 2.35
CA HIS A 126 -7.40 11.12 3.67
C HIS A 126 -7.72 9.69 4.04
N ILE A 127 -7.13 9.18 5.12
CA ILE A 127 -7.34 7.84 5.65
C ILE A 127 -8.36 7.94 6.78
N ILE A 128 -9.45 7.17 6.68
CA ILE A 128 -10.55 7.20 7.65
C ILE A 128 -10.39 6.23 8.82
N GLY A 129 -9.19 5.66 8.98
CA GLY A 129 -8.83 4.80 10.10
C GLY A 129 -9.07 3.31 9.89
N ASP A 130 -8.92 2.56 10.99
CA ASP A 130 -9.01 1.11 11.09
C ASP A 130 -8.08 0.35 10.14
N LEU A 131 -6.85 0.86 9.98
CA LEU A 131 -5.80 0.16 9.24
C LEU A 131 -5.41 -1.18 9.90
N PHE A 132 -5.46 -1.22 11.21
CA PHE A 132 -5.06 -2.35 12.05
C PHE A 132 -6.24 -3.21 12.51
N ASP A 133 -7.39 -3.21 11.79
CA ASP A 133 -8.53 -4.03 12.19
C ASP A 133 -8.24 -5.53 11.96
N ARG A 134 -8.57 -6.07 10.81
CA ARG A 134 -8.52 -7.53 10.53
C ARG A 134 -7.64 -7.88 9.33
N GLY A 135 -7.10 -6.88 8.69
CA GLY A 135 -6.22 -7.03 7.53
C GLY A 135 -4.92 -7.75 7.90
N PRO A 136 -4.37 -8.56 6.98
CA PRO A 136 -3.17 -9.35 7.27
C PRO A 136 -1.88 -8.54 7.26
N ARG A 137 -1.85 -7.39 6.59
CA ARG A 137 -0.62 -6.64 6.31
C ARG A 137 -0.81 -5.12 6.40
N PRO A 138 -1.25 -4.59 7.56
CA PRO A 138 -1.33 -3.14 7.77
C PRO A 138 0.05 -2.46 7.71
N ASP A 139 1.13 -3.17 8.05
CA ASP A 139 2.52 -2.75 7.94
C ASP A 139 2.85 -2.25 6.51
N LEU A 140 2.52 -3.02 5.47
CA LEU A 140 2.77 -2.62 4.08
C LEU A 140 1.97 -1.40 3.66
N ILE A 141 0.75 -1.27 4.18
CA ILE A 141 -0.10 -0.10 3.90
C ILE A 141 0.53 1.13 4.56
N LEU A 142 0.93 1.02 5.82
CA LEU A 142 1.53 2.12 6.57
C LEU A 142 2.84 2.58 5.92
N ASP A 143 3.75 1.66 5.57
CA ASP A 143 4.99 1.97 4.85
C ASP A 143 4.72 2.71 3.54
N ARG A 144 3.67 2.31 2.83
CA ARG A 144 3.27 3.00 1.60
C ARG A 144 2.72 4.39 1.84
N LEU A 145 1.93 4.56 2.89
CA LEU A 145 1.38 5.87 3.30
C LEU A 145 2.48 6.83 3.74
N MET A 146 3.49 6.35 4.48
CA MET A 146 4.64 7.16 4.92
C MET A 146 5.45 7.73 3.74
N THR A 147 5.40 7.08 2.57
CA THR A 147 6.06 7.57 1.34
C THR A 147 5.16 8.45 0.47
N HIS A 148 3.89 8.62 0.83
CA HIS A 148 2.97 9.46 0.07
C HIS A 148 3.22 10.93 0.37
N HIS A 149 3.12 11.81 -0.65
CA HIS A 149 3.49 13.22 -0.55
C HIS A 149 2.60 14.07 0.37
N ASN A 150 1.34 13.66 0.57
CA ASN A 150 0.40 14.40 1.43
C ASN A 150 -0.67 13.44 1.95
N VAL A 151 -0.56 13.04 3.22
CA VAL A 151 -1.49 12.12 3.88
C VAL A 151 -2.06 12.80 5.11
N ASP A 152 -3.35 12.69 5.26
CA ASP A 152 -4.08 13.06 6.47
C ASP A 152 -4.71 11.80 7.07
N PHE A 153 -4.62 11.66 8.39
CA PHE A 153 -4.95 10.43 9.07
C PHE A 153 -5.99 10.67 10.16
N GLN A 154 -7.14 10.05 10.04
CA GLN A 154 -8.10 9.91 11.12
C GLN A 154 -7.95 8.52 11.72
N TRP A 155 -7.90 8.42 13.04
CA TRP A 155 -7.72 7.14 13.73
C TRP A 155 -9.05 6.43 13.95
N GLY A 156 -9.10 5.13 13.63
CA GLY A 156 -10.15 4.24 14.06
C GLY A 156 -9.87 3.70 15.47
N ASN A 157 -10.83 2.99 16.04
CA ASN A 157 -10.68 2.40 17.37
C ASN A 157 -9.56 1.34 17.42
N HIS A 158 -9.37 0.57 16.35
CA HIS A 158 -8.29 -0.41 16.28
C HIS A 158 -6.92 0.27 16.22
N ASP A 159 -6.78 1.37 15.48
CA ASP A 159 -5.53 2.13 15.39
C ASP A 159 -5.14 2.70 16.77
N VAL A 160 -6.10 3.23 17.52
CA VAL A 160 -5.87 3.76 18.89
C VAL A 160 -5.38 2.66 19.83
N VAL A 161 -5.90 1.45 19.73
CA VAL A 161 -5.43 0.29 20.53
C VAL A 161 -3.97 -0.04 20.18
N TRP A 162 -3.59 -0.03 18.91
CA TRP A 162 -2.21 -0.22 18.49
C TRP A 162 -1.28 0.90 18.96
N MET A 163 -1.74 2.14 18.94
CA MET A 163 -1.00 3.29 19.49
C MET A 163 -0.79 3.12 21.01
N GLY A 164 -1.82 2.68 21.72
CA GLY A 164 -1.73 2.38 23.15
C GLY A 164 -0.74 1.26 23.45
N ALA A 165 -0.72 0.21 22.63
CA ALA A 165 0.25 -0.88 22.74
C ALA A 165 1.69 -0.38 22.51
N ALA A 166 1.90 0.44 21.48
CA ALA A 166 3.19 1.06 21.18
C ALA A 166 3.66 2.01 22.30
N ALA A 167 2.72 2.66 23.01
CA ALA A 167 3.00 3.49 24.17
C ALA A 167 3.25 2.68 25.46
N GLY A 168 3.18 1.36 25.44
CA GLY A 168 3.48 0.47 26.55
C GLY A 168 2.29 0.08 27.42
N SER A 169 1.05 0.32 27.00
CA SER A 169 -0.14 -0.15 27.71
C SER A 169 -0.25 -1.67 27.61
N ALA A 170 -0.12 -2.37 28.74
CA ALA A 170 -0.23 -3.84 28.80
C ALA A 170 -1.60 -4.33 28.32
N LEU A 171 -2.68 -3.63 28.67
CA LEU A 171 -4.03 -3.97 28.24
C LEU A 171 -4.19 -3.83 26.71
N CYS A 172 -3.67 -2.75 26.14
CA CYS A 172 -3.67 -2.57 24.69
C CYS A 172 -2.82 -3.63 23.98
N CYS A 173 -1.66 -4.01 24.53
CA CYS A 173 -0.85 -5.12 24.01
C CYS A 173 -1.63 -6.44 24.00
N CYS A 174 -2.33 -6.77 25.08
CA CYS A 174 -3.19 -7.95 25.14
C CYS A 174 -4.32 -7.89 24.09
N THR A 175 -4.94 -6.73 23.92
CA THR A 175 -6.03 -6.53 22.95
C THR A 175 -5.52 -6.70 21.50
N VAL A 176 -4.36 -6.15 21.17
CA VAL A 176 -3.71 -6.33 19.86
C VAL A 176 -3.42 -7.82 19.61
N LEU A 177 -2.78 -8.50 20.57
CA LEU A 177 -2.46 -9.93 20.45
C LEU A 177 -3.72 -10.79 20.33
N LYS A 178 -4.74 -10.53 21.16
CA LYS A 178 -6.03 -11.21 21.05
C LYS A 178 -6.63 -11.10 19.65
N THR A 179 -6.72 -9.88 19.12
CA THR A 179 -7.31 -9.63 17.80
C THR A 179 -6.50 -10.30 16.69
N THR A 180 -5.18 -10.18 16.71
CA THR A 180 -4.32 -10.81 15.69
C THR A 180 -4.35 -12.33 15.73
N LEU A 181 -4.46 -12.94 16.92
CA LEU A 181 -4.63 -14.36 17.07
C LEU A 181 -6.03 -14.82 16.62
N ALA A 182 -7.09 -14.07 16.98
CA ALA A 182 -8.45 -14.38 16.56
C ALA A 182 -8.63 -14.44 15.03
N TYR A 183 -7.83 -13.67 14.27
CA TYR A 183 -7.87 -13.66 12.80
C TYR A 183 -6.65 -14.31 12.13
N HIS A 184 -5.85 -15.06 12.89
CA HIS A 184 -4.63 -15.74 12.41
C HIS A 184 -3.63 -14.81 11.71
N ASN A 185 -3.50 -13.57 12.21
CA ASN A 185 -2.60 -12.54 11.67
C ASN A 185 -1.34 -12.31 12.51
N HIS A 186 -1.12 -13.13 13.55
CA HIS A 186 -0.01 -12.96 14.50
C HIS A 186 1.38 -13.08 13.86
N GLY A 187 1.50 -13.76 12.71
CA GLY A 187 2.76 -13.83 11.96
C GLY A 187 3.29 -12.44 11.58
N MET A 188 2.42 -11.45 11.35
CA MET A 188 2.83 -10.08 11.13
C MET A 188 3.61 -9.50 12.34
N ILE A 189 3.18 -9.81 13.57
CA ILE A 189 3.85 -9.36 14.80
C ILE A 189 5.25 -9.95 14.90
N GLU A 190 5.41 -11.24 14.55
CA GLU A 190 6.70 -11.92 14.56
C GLU A 190 7.62 -11.46 13.42
N ASP A 191 7.10 -11.40 12.19
CA ASP A 191 7.90 -11.17 10.98
C ASP A 191 8.33 -9.70 10.82
N PHE A 192 7.43 -8.73 11.13
CA PHE A 192 7.68 -7.31 10.89
C PHE A 192 8.07 -6.52 12.12
N TYR A 193 7.45 -6.84 13.26
CA TYR A 193 7.78 -6.17 14.52
C TYR A 193 8.84 -6.92 15.33
N GLY A 194 9.24 -8.13 14.91
CA GLY A 194 10.28 -8.92 15.56
C GLY A 194 9.90 -9.40 16.97
N ILE A 195 8.62 -9.41 17.29
CA ILE A 195 8.12 -9.80 18.64
C ILE A 195 7.89 -11.30 18.64
N ASN A 196 8.70 -12.02 19.43
CA ASN A 196 8.66 -13.47 19.50
C ASN A 196 7.55 -13.96 20.46
N LEU A 197 6.59 -14.72 19.94
CA LEU A 197 5.45 -15.24 20.70
C LEU A 197 5.70 -16.60 21.37
N ARG A 198 6.92 -17.17 21.29
CA ARG A 198 7.24 -18.50 21.88
C ARG A 198 7.01 -18.58 23.38
N HIS A 199 7.25 -17.49 24.11
CA HIS A 199 7.00 -17.46 25.55
C HIS A 199 5.51 -17.52 25.86
N LEU A 200 4.70 -16.78 25.10
CA LEU A 200 3.25 -16.86 25.20
C LEU A 200 2.76 -18.27 24.85
N LEU A 201 3.24 -18.86 23.76
CA LEU A 201 2.86 -20.23 23.35
C LEU A 201 3.18 -21.25 24.45
N ARG A 202 4.42 -21.24 25.00
CA ARG A 202 4.82 -22.17 26.06
C ARG A 202 3.93 -22.06 27.30
N MET A 203 3.67 -20.84 27.74
CA MET A 203 2.79 -20.59 28.87
C MET A 203 1.38 -21.07 28.57
N ALA A 204 0.85 -20.74 27.40
CA ALA A 204 -0.48 -21.11 26.98
C ALA A 204 -0.66 -22.64 26.90
N GLU A 205 0.29 -23.36 26.29
CA GLU A 205 0.27 -24.83 26.25
C GLU A 205 0.32 -25.46 27.62
N GLN A 206 1.14 -24.91 28.55
CA GLN A 206 1.27 -25.43 29.91
C GLN A 206 -0.06 -25.36 30.67
N TYR A 207 -0.82 -24.28 30.52
CA TYR A 207 -2.02 -24.04 31.33
C TYR A 207 -3.33 -24.44 30.63
N TYR A 208 -3.37 -24.40 29.30
CA TYR A 208 -4.61 -24.56 28.54
C TYR A 208 -4.52 -25.59 27.39
N GLY A 209 -3.37 -26.26 27.19
CA GLY A 209 -3.14 -27.15 26.08
C GLY A 209 -4.08 -28.36 25.99
N ASN A 210 -4.62 -28.83 27.11
CA ASN A 210 -5.52 -29.97 27.20
C ASN A 210 -7.00 -29.58 27.37
N GLU A 211 -7.33 -28.30 27.26
CA GLU A 211 -8.70 -27.82 27.41
C GLU A 211 -9.45 -27.78 26.07
N ASP A 212 -10.78 -27.66 26.15
CA ASP A 212 -11.59 -27.38 24.95
C ASP A 212 -11.28 -25.98 24.41
N LEU A 213 -10.80 -25.94 23.18
CA LEU A 213 -10.42 -24.73 22.47
C LEU A 213 -11.40 -24.34 21.36
N THR A 214 -12.55 -25.01 21.26
CA THR A 214 -13.51 -24.83 20.15
C THR A 214 -13.91 -23.38 19.96
N ILE A 215 -14.21 -22.64 21.04
CA ILE A 215 -14.62 -21.23 20.98
C ILE A 215 -13.45 -20.26 20.71
N TRP A 216 -12.22 -20.74 20.82
CA TRP A 216 -10.99 -19.96 20.66
C TRP A 216 -10.35 -20.13 19.28
N MET A 217 -10.93 -21.02 18.44
CA MET A 217 -10.40 -21.28 17.11
C MET A 217 -10.37 -20.00 16.28
N PRO A 218 -9.26 -19.72 15.58
CA PRO A 218 -9.15 -18.50 14.80
C PRO A 218 -10.06 -18.52 13.58
N HIS A 219 -10.51 -17.33 13.17
CA HIS A 219 -11.15 -17.14 11.89
C HIS A 219 -10.12 -17.31 10.78
N THR A 220 -10.34 -18.28 9.90
CA THR A 220 -9.46 -18.59 8.79
C THR A 220 -10.05 -18.10 7.48
N ASP A 221 -9.17 -17.65 6.57
CA ASP A 221 -9.54 -17.23 5.23
C ASP A 221 -8.90 -18.20 4.22
N ALA A 222 -9.73 -18.96 3.50
CA ALA A 222 -9.27 -19.95 2.52
C ALA A 222 -8.36 -19.34 1.43
N THR A 223 -8.40 -18.05 1.20
CA THR A 223 -7.53 -17.36 0.23
C THR A 223 -6.08 -17.18 0.69
N ARG A 224 -5.81 -17.39 2.00
CA ARG A 224 -4.48 -17.17 2.61
C ARG A 224 -3.60 -18.43 2.67
N GLY A 225 -4.10 -19.55 2.20
CA GLY A 225 -3.36 -20.82 2.10
C GLY A 225 -3.89 -21.93 3.00
N PRO A 226 -3.28 -23.11 2.94
CA PRO A 226 -3.68 -24.24 3.76
C PRO A 226 -3.27 -24.00 5.23
N TYR A 227 -4.20 -24.24 6.15
CA TYR A 227 -3.94 -24.22 7.58
C TYR A 227 -3.86 -25.68 8.09
N THR A 228 -2.84 -25.98 8.88
CA THR A 228 -2.74 -27.27 9.55
C THR A 228 -3.42 -27.25 10.92
N ASP A 229 -3.97 -28.36 11.38
CA ASP A 229 -4.60 -28.46 12.69
C ASP A 229 -3.66 -28.01 13.81
N GLY A 230 -2.38 -28.33 13.71
CA GLY A 230 -1.37 -27.90 14.67
C GLY A 230 -1.13 -26.39 14.69
N MET A 231 -1.26 -25.70 13.54
CA MET A 231 -1.19 -24.22 13.49
C MET A 231 -2.42 -23.60 14.16
N LEU A 232 -3.59 -24.11 13.85
CA LEU A 232 -4.84 -23.62 14.41
C LEU A 232 -4.90 -23.86 15.93
N HIS A 233 -4.47 -25.03 16.40
CA HIS A 233 -4.40 -25.36 17.82
C HIS A 233 -3.46 -24.42 18.58
N ARG A 234 -2.23 -24.18 18.08
CA ARG A 234 -1.29 -23.22 18.70
C ARG A 234 -1.86 -21.80 18.75
N CYS A 235 -2.55 -21.39 17.70
CA CYS A 235 -3.20 -20.10 17.65
C CYS A 235 -4.34 -20.01 18.69
N ALA A 236 -5.18 -21.03 18.79
CA ALA A 236 -6.31 -21.09 19.71
C ALA A 236 -5.88 -21.08 21.18
N VAL A 237 -4.83 -21.82 21.54
CA VAL A 237 -4.33 -21.87 22.92
C VAL A 237 -3.74 -20.52 23.34
N MET A 238 -2.99 -19.85 22.44
CA MET A 238 -2.50 -18.50 22.71
C MET A 238 -3.63 -17.47 22.79
N HIS A 239 -4.65 -17.59 21.92
CA HIS A 239 -5.82 -16.71 21.92
C HIS A 239 -6.57 -16.80 23.26
N LYS A 240 -6.80 -18.01 23.78
CA LYS A 240 -7.40 -18.21 25.09
C LYS A 240 -6.56 -17.56 26.20
N ALA A 241 -5.26 -17.87 26.25
CA ALA A 241 -4.36 -17.38 27.28
C ALA A 241 -4.30 -15.84 27.32
N ILE A 242 -4.13 -15.20 26.17
CA ILE A 242 -4.03 -13.73 26.11
C ILE A 242 -5.37 -13.06 26.44
N THR A 243 -6.50 -13.68 26.08
CA THR A 243 -7.81 -13.15 26.43
C THR A 243 -8.04 -13.18 27.94
N ILE A 244 -7.63 -14.26 28.61
CA ILE A 244 -7.73 -14.36 30.08
C ILE A 244 -6.82 -13.32 30.78
N LEU A 245 -5.60 -13.11 30.24
CA LEU A 245 -4.70 -12.05 30.74
C LEU A 245 -5.31 -10.67 30.56
N MET A 246 -5.89 -10.40 29.38
CA MET A 246 -6.58 -9.14 29.07
C MET A 246 -7.70 -8.87 30.08
N LEU A 247 -8.59 -9.85 30.33
CA LEU A 247 -9.70 -9.72 31.28
C LEU A 247 -9.22 -9.46 32.72
N LYS A 248 -8.11 -10.07 33.14
CA LYS A 248 -7.52 -9.79 34.45
C LYS A 248 -7.03 -8.35 34.58
N LEU A 249 -6.33 -7.84 33.53
CA LEU A 249 -5.89 -6.46 33.50
C LEU A 249 -7.05 -5.47 33.42
N GLU A 250 -8.14 -5.82 32.72
CA GLU A 250 -9.36 -5.00 32.72
C GLU A 250 -9.98 -4.88 34.11
N CYS A 251 -10.06 -5.99 34.88
CA CYS A 251 -10.54 -5.95 36.25
C CYS A 251 -9.68 -5.03 37.13
N GLU A 252 -8.35 -5.09 37.00
CA GLU A 252 -7.45 -4.21 37.76
C GLU A 252 -7.68 -2.73 37.43
N VAL A 253 -7.89 -2.38 36.15
CA VAL A 253 -8.18 -1.01 35.73
C VAL A 253 -9.54 -0.54 36.25
N ILE A 254 -10.56 -1.41 36.22
CA ILE A 254 -11.89 -1.10 36.75
C ILE A 254 -11.81 -0.86 38.26
N ASP A 255 -11.14 -1.71 39.00
CA ASP A 255 -10.98 -1.58 40.47
C ASP A 255 -10.26 -0.28 40.83
N LEU A 256 -9.20 0.08 40.08
CA LEU A 256 -8.51 1.37 40.26
C LEU A 256 -9.40 2.57 39.94
N SER A 257 -10.28 2.47 38.95
CA SER A 257 -11.19 3.56 38.59
C SER A 257 -12.29 3.80 39.60
N LEU A 258 -12.76 2.73 40.27
CA LEU A 258 -13.79 2.78 41.32
C LEU A 258 -13.28 3.39 42.62
N ILE A 259 -11.95 3.37 42.88
CA ILE A 259 -11.35 4.00 44.08
C ILE A 259 -11.42 5.54 44.00
N HIS A 260 -11.60 6.11 42.81
CA HIS A 260 -11.61 7.55 42.57
C HIS A 260 -13.03 8.13 42.35
N ILE A 261 -14.07 7.31 42.45
CA ILE A 261 -15.48 7.73 42.45
C ILE A 261 -15.99 7.76 43.87
#